data_2eeb1d48d4b4d9bca6dcf912d2bfe7e3
#
_entry.id   2eeb1d48d4b4d9bca6dcf912d2bfe7e3
#
_cell.length_a   1.000
_cell.length_b   1.000
_cell.length_c   1.000
_cell.angle_alpha   90.00
_cell.angle_beta   90.00
_cell.angle_gamma   90.00
#
_symmetry.space_group_name_H-M   'P 1'
#
loop_
_entity.id
_entity.type
_entity.pdbx_description
1 polymer ?
#
loop_
_entity_poly.entity_id
_entity_poly.type
_entity_poly.pdbx_seq_one_letter_code
_entity_poly.pdbx_strand_id
1 'polypeptide(L)'
;MLDDIIYWTEYYLAQRQDHSFRGGWLSDTLFVITLCLLFNLLTLFYCVEFYLGWDIIQHIPITSRREFSSWLYASLFFIPVLSLLYYKYFRKCRWRPFIKSYSHKSSREKIIGKIIFWSYLTGTWGSFILCLYFFNH
;
A
#
# COMPACT_ATOMS: atom_id res chain seq x y z
N MET A 1 -12.48 -0.06 -5.95
CA MET A 1 -11.15 0.59 -5.90
C MET A 1 -10.11 -0.24 -5.18
N LEU A 2 -10.18 -0.47 -3.84
CA LEU A 2 -9.15 -1.26 -3.15
C LEU A 2 -9.04 -2.69 -3.69
N ASP A 3 -10.14 -3.33 -4.01
CA ASP A 3 -10.18 -4.67 -4.61
C ASP A 3 -9.49 -4.72 -5.98
N ASP A 4 -9.62 -3.66 -6.78
CA ASP A 4 -8.95 -3.56 -8.08
C ASP A 4 -7.43 -3.41 -7.91
N ILE A 5 -6.99 -2.60 -6.93
CA ILE A 5 -5.58 -2.42 -6.61
C ILE A 5 -4.98 -3.75 -6.16
N ILE A 6 -5.64 -4.47 -5.24
CA ILE A 6 -5.17 -5.76 -4.74
C ILE A 6 -5.06 -6.79 -5.86
N TYR A 7 -6.10 -6.91 -6.70
CA TYR A 7 -6.10 -7.86 -7.80
C TYR A 7 -4.97 -7.59 -8.79
N TRP A 8 -4.79 -6.34 -9.23
CA TRP A 8 -3.77 -6.00 -10.21
C TRP A 8 -2.36 -6.07 -9.63
N THR A 9 -2.16 -5.76 -8.34
CA THR A 9 -0.88 -5.99 -7.66
C THR A 9 -0.50 -7.47 -7.71
N GLU A 10 -1.43 -8.34 -7.33
CA GLU A 10 -1.22 -9.79 -7.37
C GLU A 10 -0.95 -10.30 -8.78
N TYR A 11 -1.73 -9.83 -9.75
CA TYR A 11 -1.57 -10.21 -11.15
C TYR A 11 -0.17 -9.90 -11.67
N TYR A 12 0.34 -8.68 -11.40
CA TYR A 12 1.68 -8.30 -11.87
C TYR A 12 2.80 -8.99 -11.09
N LEU A 13 2.65 -9.23 -9.82
CA LEU A 13 3.61 -10.00 -9.03
C LEU A 13 3.66 -11.45 -9.47
N ALA A 14 2.52 -12.07 -9.76
CA ALA A 14 2.44 -13.45 -10.25
C ALA A 14 3.09 -13.59 -11.64
N GLN A 15 2.87 -12.63 -12.56
CA GLN A 15 3.51 -12.65 -13.87
C GLN A 15 5.03 -12.61 -13.82
N ARG A 16 5.59 -11.86 -12.86
CA ARG A 16 7.04 -11.66 -12.75
C ARG A 16 7.80 -12.92 -12.34
N GLN A 17 7.12 -13.90 -11.77
CA GLN A 17 7.78 -15.04 -11.13
C GLN A 17 7.45 -16.40 -11.72
N ASP A 18 6.82 -16.43 -12.90
CA ASP A 18 6.48 -17.67 -13.63
C ASP A 18 5.73 -18.73 -12.80
N HIS A 19 5.13 -18.35 -11.69
CA HIS A 19 4.42 -19.23 -10.79
C HIS A 19 2.92 -18.98 -10.83
N SER A 20 2.17 -20.04 -11.11
CA SER A 20 0.73 -20.09 -10.86
C SER A 20 0.38 -19.53 -9.49
N PHE A 21 -0.71 -18.79 -9.37
CA PHE A 21 -1.36 -18.28 -8.15
C PHE A 21 -1.31 -19.24 -6.93
N ARG A 22 -0.14 -19.60 -6.47
CA ARG A 22 0.07 -20.44 -5.29
C ARG A 22 0.34 -19.52 -4.10
N GLY A 23 -0.48 -19.64 -3.08
CA GLY A 23 -0.59 -18.81 -1.86
C GLY A 23 0.65 -18.42 -1.06
N GLY A 24 1.86 -18.51 -1.63
CA GLY A 24 3.07 -17.95 -1.01
C GLY A 24 3.26 -16.45 -1.23
N TRP A 25 2.58 -15.88 -2.19
CA TRP A 25 2.72 -14.48 -2.67
C TRP A 25 1.82 -13.49 -1.94
N LEU A 26 0.97 -14.02 -1.11
CA LEU A 26 0.05 -13.29 -0.26
C LEU A 26 0.78 -12.22 0.56
N SER A 27 1.96 -12.55 1.05
CA SER A 27 2.80 -11.64 1.83
C SER A 27 3.30 -10.47 0.99
N ASP A 28 3.69 -10.70 -0.26
CA ASP A 28 4.28 -9.67 -1.10
C ASP A 28 3.24 -8.66 -1.56
N THR A 29 2.08 -9.14 -2.00
CA THR A 29 0.94 -8.26 -2.36
C THR A 29 0.49 -7.42 -1.17
N LEU A 30 0.34 -8.04 0.01
CA LEU A 30 -0.02 -7.32 1.23
C LEU A 30 1.06 -6.31 1.62
N PHE A 31 2.32 -6.70 1.52
CA PHE A 31 3.44 -5.83 1.82
C PHE A 31 3.45 -4.60 0.92
N VAL A 32 3.35 -4.77 -0.40
CA VAL A 32 3.32 -3.66 -1.37
C VAL A 32 2.15 -2.71 -1.09
N ILE A 33 0.94 -3.24 -0.87
CA ILE A 33 -0.24 -2.42 -0.60
C ILE A 33 -0.11 -1.69 0.73
N THR A 34 0.39 -2.36 1.76
CA THR A 34 0.64 -1.74 3.07
C THR A 34 1.64 -0.60 2.94
N LEU A 35 2.70 -0.80 2.17
CA LEU A 35 3.71 0.22 1.90
C LEU A 35 3.11 1.43 1.19
N CYS A 36 2.28 1.23 0.16
CA CYS A 36 1.58 2.31 -0.54
C CYS A 36 0.64 3.09 0.40
N LEU A 37 -0.08 2.40 1.27
CA LEU A 37 -0.96 3.05 2.26
C LEU A 37 -0.15 3.86 3.27
N LEU A 38 1.01 3.38 3.69
CA LEU A 38 1.91 4.14 4.58
C LEU A 38 2.46 5.38 3.89
N PHE A 39 2.84 5.30 2.62
CA PHE A 39 3.28 6.48 1.88
C PHE A 39 2.17 7.53 1.76
N ASN A 40 0.92 7.10 1.52
CA ASN A 40 -0.21 8.01 1.52
C ASN A 40 -0.44 8.65 2.90
N LEU A 41 -0.27 7.89 3.98
CA LEU A 41 -0.38 8.40 5.33
C LEU A 41 0.73 9.42 5.65
N LEU A 42 1.97 9.13 5.27
CA LEU A 42 3.09 10.05 5.42
C LEU A 42 2.87 11.33 4.61
N THR A 43 2.43 11.21 3.36
CA THR A 43 2.08 12.37 2.52
C THR A 43 1.00 13.22 3.20
N LEU A 44 0.00 12.59 3.79
CA LEU A 44 -1.05 13.28 4.53
C LEU A 44 -0.48 14.02 5.75
N PHE A 45 0.41 13.41 6.51
CA PHE A 45 1.07 14.05 7.65
C PHE A 45 1.88 15.26 7.21
N TYR A 46 2.67 15.15 6.14
CA TYR A 46 3.39 16.30 5.57
C TYR A 46 2.45 17.43 5.12
N CYS A 47 1.33 17.09 4.48
CA CYS A 47 0.34 18.09 4.12
C CYS A 47 -0.27 18.80 5.34
N VAL A 48 -0.61 18.04 6.39
CA VAL A 48 -1.16 18.57 7.64
C VAL A 48 -0.14 19.50 8.31
N GLU A 49 1.13 19.09 8.39
CA GLU A 49 2.22 19.92 8.92
C GLU A 49 2.36 21.23 8.15
N PHE A 50 2.37 21.15 6.82
CA PHE A 50 2.50 22.32 5.96
C PHE A 50 1.34 23.32 6.08
N TYR A 51 0.08 22.81 6.08
CA TYR A 51 -1.10 23.69 6.07
C TYR A 51 -1.55 24.14 7.46
N LEU A 52 -1.35 23.34 8.49
CA LEU A 52 -1.80 23.62 9.85
C LEU A 52 -0.66 24.09 10.77
N GLY A 53 0.58 24.03 10.32
CA GLY A 53 1.75 24.36 11.14
C GLY A 53 1.93 23.42 12.34
N TRP A 54 1.43 22.19 12.24
CA TRP A 54 1.57 21.20 13.30
C TRP A 54 2.83 20.37 13.06
N ASP A 55 3.84 20.55 13.89
CA ASP A 55 5.11 19.80 13.84
C ASP A 55 4.94 18.34 14.30
N ILE A 56 4.07 17.59 13.62
CA ILE A 56 3.77 16.19 13.97
C ILE A 56 5.01 15.30 13.80
N ILE A 57 5.75 15.53 12.73
CA ILE A 57 6.91 14.69 12.36
C ILE A 57 8.07 14.94 13.31
N GLN A 58 8.27 16.16 13.80
CA GLN A 58 9.31 16.49 14.76
C GLN A 58 9.09 15.82 16.13
N HIS A 59 7.84 15.50 16.47
CA HIS A 59 7.51 14.81 17.73
C HIS A 59 7.72 13.31 17.67
N ILE A 60 7.98 12.75 16.48
CA ILE A 60 8.35 11.34 16.36
C ILE A 60 9.85 11.24 16.61
N PRO A 61 10.30 10.60 17.70
CA PRO A 61 11.71 10.54 18.08
C PRO A 61 12.47 9.56 17.16
N ILE A 62 12.61 9.92 15.88
CA ILE A 62 13.41 9.16 14.91
C ILE A 62 14.76 9.89 14.79
N THR A 63 15.69 9.52 15.65
CA THR A 63 17.03 10.12 15.69
C THR A 63 17.99 9.47 14.69
N SER A 64 17.80 8.19 14.39
CA SER A 64 18.68 7.47 13.44
C SER A 64 17.98 6.26 12.83
N ARG A 65 18.25 5.97 11.54
CA ARG A 65 17.75 4.78 10.83
C ARG A 65 18.22 3.45 11.45
N ARG A 66 19.24 3.47 12.29
CA ARG A 66 19.83 2.28 12.94
C ARG A 66 19.29 2.05 14.35
N GLU A 67 18.54 2.97 14.89
CA GLU A 67 18.00 2.82 16.25
C GLU A 67 16.80 1.88 16.25
N PHE A 68 16.77 1.01 17.24
CA PHE A 68 15.67 0.06 17.47
C PHE A 68 14.31 0.78 17.61
N SER A 69 14.31 1.97 18.21
CA SER A 69 13.15 2.85 18.36
C SER A 69 12.49 3.19 17.02
N SER A 70 13.28 3.52 15.98
CA SER A 70 12.75 3.85 14.63
C SER A 70 12.03 2.66 14.00
N TRP A 71 12.55 1.46 14.16
CA TRP A 71 11.91 0.24 13.70
C TRP A 71 10.63 -0.08 14.48
N LEU A 72 10.61 0.23 15.75
CA LEU A 72 9.45 0.01 16.62
C LEU A 72 8.31 0.95 16.23
N TYR A 73 8.57 2.24 15.98
CA TYR A 73 7.58 3.19 15.49
C TYR A 73 7.06 2.81 14.11
N ALA A 74 7.94 2.46 13.18
CA ALA A 74 7.53 1.98 11.86
C ALA A 74 6.62 0.74 11.97
N SER A 75 6.95 -0.21 12.84
CA SER A 75 6.16 -1.41 13.09
C SER A 75 4.79 -1.10 13.67
N LEU A 76 4.70 -0.12 14.55
CA LEU A 76 3.46 0.29 15.21
C LEU A 76 2.40 0.76 14.17
N PHE A 77 2.83 1.40 13.10
CA PHE A 77 1.95 1.80 12.00
C PHE A 77 1.74 0.70 10.97
N PHE A 78 2.79 -0.07 10.69
CA PHE A 78 2.75 -1.11 9.65
C PHE A 78 1.89 -2.31 10.05
N ILE A 79 2.04 -2.82 11.27
CA ILE A 79 1.36 -4.03 11.73
C ILE A 79 -0.17 -3.90 11.75
N PRO A 80 -0.78 -2.83 12.26
CA PRO A 80 -2.23 -2.66 12.22
C PRO A 80 -2.81 -2.65 10.80
N VAL A 81 -2.17 -1.91 9.88
CA VAL A 81 -2.61 -1.83 8.49
C VAL A 81 -2.51 -3.20 7.80
N LEU A 82 -1.38 -3.87 7.97
CA LEU A 82 -1.17 -5.23 7.46
C LEU A 82 -2.20 -6.21 8.02
N SER A 83 -2.46 -6.16 9.33
CA SER A 83 -3.41 -7.03 10.02
C SER A 83 -4.84 -6.83 9.52
N LEU A 84 -5.27 -5.59 9.31
CA LEU A 84 -6.58 -5.27 8.75
C LEU A 84 -6.74 -5.80 7.32
N LEU A 85 -5.73 -5.60 6.48
CA LEU A 85 -5.73 -6.12 5.12
C LEU A 85 -5.75 -7.65 5.11
N TYR A 86 -4.91 -8.27 5.94
CA TYR A 86 -4.89 -9.72 6.10
C TYR A 86 -6.26 -10.25 6.54
N TYR A 87 -6.86 -9.67 7.57
CA TYR A 87 -8.17 -10.07 8.06
C TYR A 87 -9.25 -9.96 7.00
N LYS A 88 -9.28 -8.86 6.24
CA LYS A 88 -10.30 -8.60 5.23
C LYS A 88 -10.22 -9.55 4.04
N TYR A 89 -9.02 -9.78 3.52
CA TYR A 89 -8.85 -10.48 2.25
C TYR A 89 -8.40 -11.92 2.37
N PHE A 90 -7.71 -12.28 3.44
CA PHE A 90 -7.02 -13.56 3.53
C PHE A 90 -7.54 -14.48 4.62
N ARG A 91 -8.20 -13.94 5.63
CA ARG A 91 -8.79 -14.78 6.66
C ARG A 91 -9.87 -15.70 6.08
N LYS A 92 -9.88 -16.99 6.47
CA LYS A 92 -10.86 -17.99 6.07
C LYS A 92 -10.90 -18.29 4.56
N CYS A 93 -9.76 -18.34 3.90
CA CYS A 93 -9.68 -18.65 2.46
C CYS A 93 -10.53 -17.74 1.55
N ARG A 94 -10.80 -16.51 1.94
CA ARG A 94 -11.58 -15.55 1.14
C ARG A 94 -10.88 -15.14 -0.16
N TRP A 95 -9.58 -15.38 -0.25
CA TRP A 95 -8.77 -15.05 -1.40
C TRP A 95 -9.20 -15.78 -2.68
N ARG A 96 -9.39 -17.09 -2.63
CA ARG A 96 -9.82 -17.87 -3.81
C ARG A 96 -11.15 -17.39 -4.39
N PRO A 97 -12.24 -17.24 -3.59
CA PRO A 97 -13.49 -16.70 -4.11
C PRO A 97 -13.35 -15.25 -4.60
N PHE A 98 -12.51 -14.43 -3.98
CA PHE A 98 -12.23 -13.07 -4.44
C PHE A 98 -11.63 -13.06 -5.87
N ILE A 99 -10.57 -13.82 -6.12
CA ILE A 99 -9.97 -13.91 -7.47
C ILE A 99 -10.97 -14.46 -8.49
N LYS A 100 -11.73 -15.50 -8.12
CA LYS A 100 -12.76 -16.06 -8.99
C LYS A 100 -13.84 -15.03 -9.34
N SER A 101 -14.33 -14.30 -8.34
CA SER A 101 -15.29 -13.22 -8.55
C SER A 101 -14.76 -12.13 -9.49
N TYR A 102 -13.48 -11.75 -9.31
CA TYR A 102 -12.86 -10.74 -10.17
C TYR A 102 -12.64 -11.25 -11.60
N SER A 103 -12.33 -12.53 -11.79
CA SER A 103 -12.15 -13.13 -13.13
C SER A 103 -13.43 -13.11 -13.97
N HIS A 104 -14.61 -13.11 -13.34
CA HIS A 104 -15.91 -13.01 -14.00
C HIS A 104 -16.34 -11.58 -14.38
N LYS A 105 -15.59 -10.56 -13.95
CA LYS A 105 -15.87 -9.17 -14.37
C LYS A 105 -15.75 -9.00 -15.88
N SER A 106 -16.54 -8.08 -16.41
CA SER A 106 -16.52 -7.73 -17.83
C SER A 106 -15.16 -7.14 -18.25
N SER A 107 -14.84 -7.21 -19.55
CA SER A 107 -13.60 -6.65 -20.08
C SER A 107 -13.48 -5.15 -19.80
N ARG A 108 -14.59 -4.40 -19.84
CA ARG A 108 -14.61 -2.97 -19.51
C ARG A 108 -14.25 -2.71 -18.05
N GLU A 109 -14.85 -3.46 -17.11
CA GLU A 109 -14.56 -3.33 -15.68
C GLU A 109 -13.11 -3.65 -15.36
N LYS A 110 -12.53 -4.64 -16.04
CA LYS A 110 -11.10 -4.98 -15.88
C LYS A 110 -10.19 -3.85 -16.37
N ILE A 111 -10.51 -3.22 -17.51
CA ILE A 111 -9.76 -2.07 -18.02
C ILE A 111 -9.84 -0.89 -17.05
N ILE A 112 -11.03 -0.56 -16.55
CA ILE A 112 -11.22 0.50 -15.56
C ILE A 112 -10.42 0.18 -14.29
N GLY A 113 -10.49 -1.05 -13.80
CA GLY A 113 -9.71 -1.48 -12.63
C GLY A 113 -8.20 -1.35 -12.84
N LYS A 114 -7.72 -1.65 -14.05
CA LYS A 114 -6.30 -1.45 -14.41
C LYS A 114 -5.91 0.02 -14.42
N ILE A 115 -6.75 0.90 -14.95
CA ILE A 115 -6.51 2.35 -14.94
C ILE A 115 -6.48 2.86 -13.50
N ILE A 116 -7.42 2.46 -12.66
CA ILE A 116 -7.45 2.82 -11.23
C ILE A 116 -6.16 2.37 -10.53
N PHE A 117 -5.70 1.15 -10.80
CA PHE A 117 -4.45 0.64 -10.22
C PHE A 117 -3.25 1.51 -10.59
N TRP A 118 -3.05 1.79 -11.88
CA TRP A 118 -1.92 2.61 -12.34
C TRP A 118 -2.02 4.06 -11.86
N SER A 119 -3.22 4.65 -11.87
CA SER A 119 -3.44 6.00 -11.36
C SER A 119 -3.15 6.10 -9.85
N TYR A 120 -3.54 5.08 -9.08
CA TYR A 120 -3.25 5.02 -7.66
C TYR A 120 -1.74 4.89 -7.41
N LEU A 121 -1.06 3.99 -8.11
CA LEU A 121 0.36 3.75 -7.95
C LEU A 121 1.18 5.00 -8.30
N THR A 122 0.93 5.58 -9.47
CA THR A 122 1.63 6.80 -9.91
C THR A 122 1.30 8.00 -9.01
N GLY A 123 0.05 8.15 -8.59
CA GLY A 123 -0.38 9.18 -7.65
C GLY A 123 0.32 9.05 -6.28
N THR A 124 0.37 7.86 -5.71
CA THR A 124 1.04 7.61 -4.42
C THR A 124 2.53 7.94 -4.48
N TRP A 125 3.24 7.45 -5.50
CA TRP A 125 4.66 7.72 -5.65
C TRP A 125 4.94 9.17 -6.02
N GLY A 126 4.15 9.74 -6.93
CA GLY A 126 4.29 11.14 -7.35
C GLY A 126 4.07 12.13 -6.21
N SER A 127 3.00 11.95 -5.44
CA SER A 127 2.71 12.81 -4.28
C SER A 127 3.79 12.70 -3.20
N PHE A 128 4.29 11.50 -2.92
CA PHE A 128 5.34 11.30 -1.95
C PHE A 128 6.66 11.96 -2.37
N ILE A 129 7.07 11.82 -3.64
CA ILE A 129 8.27 12.46 -4.18
C ILE A 129 8.14 13.98 -4.16
N LEU A 130 6.97 14.52 -4.54
CA LEU A 130 6.71 15.95 -4.48
C LEU A 130 6.80 16.48 -3.05
N CYS A 131 6.21 15.79 -2.08
CA CYS A 131 6.33 16.16 -0.67
C CYS A 131 7.80 16.18 -0.23
N LEU A 132 8.57 15.14 -0.52
CA LEU A 132 9.99 15.11 -0.19
C LEU A 132 10.77 16.28 -0.82
N TYR A 133 10.44 16.65 -2.05
CA TYR A 133 11.08 17.78 -2.72
C TYR A 133 10.76 19.11 -2.02
N PHE A 134 9.51 19.36 -1.70
CA PHE A 134 9.10 20.61 -1.05
C PHE A 134 9.57 20.74 0.41
N PHE A 135 9.76 19.63 1.12
CA PHE A 135 10.23 19.65 2.51
C PHE A 135 11.77 19.64 2.65
N ASN A 136 12.50 19.32 1.58
CA ASN A 136 13.97 19.38 1.58
C ASN A 136 14.54 20.71 1.06
N HIS A 137 13.68 21.62 0.60
CA HIS A 137 14.01 22.96 0.16
C HIS A 137 13.26 24.01 0.96
#